data_8c341471e80b202e089a5f44b1c7386d
#
_entry.id   8c341471e80b202e089a5f44b1c7386d
#
_cell.length_a   1.000
_cell.length_b   1.000
_cell.length_c   1.000
_cell.angle_alpha   90.00
_cell.angle_beta   90.00
_cell.angle_gamma   90.00
#
_symmetry.space_group_name_H-M   'P 1'
#
loop_
_entity.id
_entity.type
_entity.pdbx_description
1 polymer ?
#
loop_
_entity_poly.entity_id
_entity_poly.type
_entity_poly.pdbx_seq_one_letter_code
_entity_poly.pdbx_strand_id
1 'polypeptide(L)'
;RNVSRVIEAGAAIGIDVRPIRFPEGTRTAAEAASAIGCDVGQIVKSLIFAVDGEVVLAYVSGANQLDETKLAIAAGGAVCSRVDADTVRSTTGFPIGGVPPFGHDTDVRVFVDPDLMAHDIVWAAAGTWHDVFSLTPEQLVEVSGGTVIEIGRS
;
A
#
# COMPACT_ATOMS: atom_id res chain seq x y z
N ARG A 1 0.16 8.12 16.95
CA ARG A 1 0.51 9.32 16.19
C ARG A 1 0.30 9.16 14.71
N ASN A 2 1.04 8.27 14.08
CA ASN A 2 0.83 7.99 12.65
C ASN A 2 -0.56 7.44 12.40
N VAL A 3 -1.02 6.55 13.27
CA VAL A 3 -2.36 5.98 13.18
C VAL A 3 -3.42 7.08 13.30
N SER A 4 -3.24 8.02 14.24
CA SER A 4 -4.16 9.16 14.39
C SER A 4 -4.22 10.01 13.13
N ARG A 5 -3.07 10.25 12.48
CA ARG A 5 -3.01 10.98 11.22
C ARG A 5 -3.83 10.28 10.12
N VAL A 6 -3.74 8.96 10.05
CA VAL A 6 -4.48 8.18 9.06
C VAL A 6 -5.98 8.23 9.35
N ILE A 7 -6.39 8.12 10.60
CA ILE A 7 -7.79 8.23 10.99
C ILE A 7 -8.35 9.60 10.59
N GLU A 8 -7.62 10.67 10.88
CA GLU A 8 -8.04 12.03 10.55
C GLU A 8 -8.09 12.28 9.04
N ALA A 9 -7.06 11.84 8.32
CA ALA A 9 -7.01 11.97 6.86
C ALA A 9 -8.14 11.18 6.19
N GLY A 10 -8.43 9.98 6.70
CA GLY A 10 -9.53 9.16 6.21
C GLY A 10 -10.88 9.84 6.42
N ALA A 11 -11.11 10.35 7.62
CA ALA A 11 -12.37 11.04 7.94
C ALA A 11 -12.60 12.23 7.01
N ALA A 12 -11.55 12.95 6.65
CA ALA A 12 -11.65 14.11 5.75
C ALA A 12 -12.12 13.74 4.34
N ILE A 13 -11.95 12.49 3.92
CA ILE A 13 -12.34 12.01 2.60
C ILE A 13 -13.46 10.95 2.65
N GLY A 14 -14.11 10.83 3.80
CA GLY A 14 -15.28 9.95 3.95
C GLY A 14 -14.94 8.48 4.23
N ILE A 15 -13.73 8.18 4.65
CA ILE A 15 -13.31 6.83 5.02
C ILE A 15 -13.27 6.70 6.55
N ASP A 16 -14.03 5.75 7.08
CA ASP A 16 -14.04 5.44 8.51
C ASP A 16 -12.91 4.43 8.80
N VAL A 17 -11.76 4.95 9.23
CA VAL A 17 -10.59 4.12 9.52
C VAL A 17 -10.73 3.54 10.92
N ARG A 18 -10.84 2.21 11.00
CA ARG A 18 -10.90 1.45 12.26
C ARG A 18 -9.71 0.51 12.32
N PRO A 19 -8.57 0.98 12.83
CA PRO A 19 -7.34 0.17 12.78
C PRO A 19 -7.40 -1.04 13.70
N ILE A 20 -6.76 -2.11 13.22
CA ILE A 20 -6.48 -3.31 14.00
C ILE A 20 -4.96 -3.41 14.12
N ARG A 21 -4.47 -3.64 15.34
CA ARG A 21 -3.04 -3.80 15.56
C ARG A 21 -2.68 -5.28 15.57
N PHE A 22 -1.66 -5.64 14.79
CA PHE A 22 -1.16 -7.01 14.74
C PHE A 22 -0.43 -7.38 16.04
N PRO A 23 -0.43 -8.68 16.43
CA PRO A 23 0.39 -9.17 17.51
C PRO A 23 1.88 -8.93 17.23
N GLU A 24 2.67 -8.82 18.28
CA GLU A 24 4.12 -8.79 18.16
C GLU A 24 4.62 -9.98 17.37
N GLY A 25 5.62 -9.74 16.53
CA GLY A 25 6.21 -10.80 15.71
C GLY A 25 5.56 -10.99 14.35
N THR A 26 4.45 -10.31 14.06
CA THR A 26 3.83 -10.35 12.73
C THR A 26 4.75 -9.63 11.74
N ARG A 27 5.26 -10.37 10.75
CA ARG A 27 6.26 -9.84 9.82
C ARG A 27 5.93 -10.06 8.35
N THR A 28 5.12 -11.05 8.04
CA THR A 28 4.80 -11.39 6.65
C THR A 28 3.33 -11.16 6.36
N ALA A 29 2.99 -11.05 5.08
CA ALA A 29 1.59 -10.95 4.66
C ALA A 29 0.79 -12.18 5.09
N ALA A 30 1.40 -13.37 5.04
CA ALA A 30 0.75 -14.61 5.48
C ALA A 30 0.45 -14.57 6.98
N GLU A 31 1.37 -14.09 7.80
CA GLU A 31 1.17 -13.93 9.25
C GLU A 31 0.10 -12.89 9.55
N ALA A 32 0.09 -11.79 8.80
CA ALA A 32 -0.91 -10.74 8.92
C ALA A 32 -2.31 -11.30 8.59
N ALA A 33 -2.44 -12.03 7.50
CA ALA A 33 -3.70 -12.64 7.10
C ALA A 33 -4.21 -13.62 8.16
N SER A 34 -3.31 -14.44 8.72
CA SER A 34 -3.65 -15.36 9.78
C SER A 34 -4.16 -14.63 11.03
N ALA A 35 -3.52 -13.52 11.40
CA ALA A 35 -3.92 -12.74 12.57
C ALA A 35 -5.29 -12.08 12.40
N ILE A 36 -5.62 -11.64 11.20
CA ILE A 36 -6.92 -11.02 10.88
C ILE A 36 -8.00 -12.09 10.64
N GLY A 37 -7.62 -13.23 10.11
CA GLY A 37 -8.54 -14.29 9.70
C GLY A 37 -9.05 -14.09 8.28
N CYS A 38 -8.22 -13.59 7.39
CA CYS A 38 -8.55 -13.39 5.98
C CYS A 38 -7.57 -14.13 5.07
N ASP A 39 -7.82 -14.08 3.76
CA ASP A 39 -6.90 -14.64 2.77
C ASP A 39 -5.67 -13.74 2.63
N VAL A 40 -4.51 -14.34 2.37
CA VAL A 40 -3.28 -13.56 2.18
C VAL A 40 -3.40 -12.58 1.01
N GLY A 41 -4.19 -12.92 0.00
CA GLY A 41 -4.45 -12.03 -1.13
C GLY A 41 -5.17 -10.74 -0.77
N GLN A 42 -5.82 -10.69 0.38
CA GLN A 42 -6.52 -9.49 0.87
C GLN A 42 -5.60 -8.51 1.61
N ILE A 43 -4.36 -8.89 1.88
CA ILE A 43 -3.37 -8.01 2.51
C ILE A 43 -2.77 -7.13 1.42
N VAL A 44 -2.79 -5.83 1.64
CA VAL A 44 -2.21 -4.85 0.71
C VAL A 44 -0.80 -4.54 1.16
N LYS A 45 0.18 -4.89 0.33
CA LYS A 45 1.58 -4.50 0.56
C LYS A 45 1.80 -3.14 -0.07
N SER A 46 2.28 -2.18 0.72
CA SER A 46 2.62 -0.84 0.23
C SER A 46 4.12 -0.79 -0.08
N LEU A 47 4.45 -0.70 -1.37
CA LEU A 47 5.83 -0.79 -1.84
C LEU A 47 6.21 0.51 -2.56
N ILE A 48 7.35 1.07 -2.17
CA ILE A 48 7.84 2.33 -2.73
C ILE A 48 9.08 2.05 -3.57
N PHE A 49 9.05 2.54 -4.81
CA PHE A 49 10.17 2.42 -5.73
C PHE A 49 10.41 3.74 -6.44
N ALA A 50 11.55 3.86 -7.09
CA ALA A 50 11.82 4.97 -8.00
C ALA A 50 11.87 4.43 -9.42
N VAL A 51 11.14 5.08 -10.33
CA VAL A 51 11.17 4.77 -11.76
C VAL A 51 11.81 5.96 -12.44
N ASP A 52 12.99 5.75 -13.01
CA ASP A 52 13.80 6.83 -13.62
C ASP A 52 13.95 8.04 -12.68
N GLY A 53 14.12 7.77 -11.38
CA GLY A 53 14.29 8.79 -10.37
C GLY A 53 13.01 9.35 -9.78
N GLU A 54 11.84 9.01 -10.33
CA GLU A 54 10.55 9.44 -9.77
C GLU A 54 10.06 8.41 -8.75
N VAL A 55 9.76 8.86 -7.53
CA VAL A 55 9.20 7.99 -6.49
C VAL A 55 7.76 7.64 -6.83
N VAL A 56 7.44 6.35 -6.85
CA VAL A 56 6.09 5.83 -7.11
C VAL A 56 5.71 4.82 -6.03
N LEU A 57 4.40 4.62 -5.85
CA LEU A 57 3.85 3.73 -4.86
C LEU A 57 3.09 2.60 -5.57
N ALA A 58 3.36 1.35 -5.17
CA ALA A 58 2.66 0.19 -5.68
C ALA A 58 1.93 -0.51 -4.54
N TYR A 59 0.63 -0.76 -4.71
CA TYR A 59 -0.14 -1.60 -3.81
C TYR A 59 -0.28 -2.98 -4.44
N VAL A 60 0.32 -3.97 -3.80
CA VAL A 60 0.42 -5.34 -4.31
C VAL A 60 -0.26 -6.30 -3.34
N SER A 61 -1.05 -7.23 -3.87
CA SER A 61 -1.66 -8.28 -3.07
C SER A 61 -0.60 -9.07 -2.30
N GLY A 62 -0.89 -9.42 -1.06
CA GLY A 62 0.00 -10.24 -0.24
C GLY A 62 0.29 -11.61 -0.84
N ALA A 63 -0.54 -12.09 -1.77
CA ALA A 63 -0.33 -13.35 -2.48
C ALA A 63 0.66 -13.20 -3.66
N ASN A 64 1.00 -11.98 -4.04
CA ASN A 64 1.81 -11.69 -5.24
C ASN A 64 3.15 -11.05 -4.88
N GLN A 65 4.06 -11.06 -5.84
CA GLN A 65 5.32 -10.33 -5.75
C GLN A 65 5.35 -9.30 -6.88
N LEU A 66 5.88 -8.12 -6.57
CA LEU A 66 6.02 -7.06 -7.57
C LEU A 66 7.05 -7.47 -8.63
N ASP A 67 6.74 -7.17 -9.89
CA ASP A 67 7.67 -7.24 -10.99
C ASP A 67 8.16 -5.82 -11.29
N GLU A 68 9.43 -5.54 -11.01
CA GLU A 68 9.99 -4.21 -11.15
C GLU A 68 9.99 -3.74 -12.61
N THR A 69 10.19 -4.64 -13.56
CA THR A 69 10.13 -4.31 -14.98
C THR A 69 8.72 -3.87 -15.37
N LYS A 70 7.71 -4.58 -14.91
CA LYS A 70 6.31 -4.22 -15.19
C LYS A 70 5.96 -2.87 -14.56
N LEU A 71 6.44 -2.60 -13.35
CA LEU A 71 6.21 -1.32 -12.69
C LEU A 71 6.86 -0.18 -13.48
N ALA A 72 8.08 -0.35 -13.94
CA ALA A 72 8.76 0.65 -14.75
C ALA A 72 7.96 0.96 -16.02
N ILE A 73 7.49 -0.07 -16.71
CA ILE A 73 6.68 0.09 -17.93
C ILE A 73 5.37 0.81 -17.61
N ALA A 74 4.69 0.41 -16.53
CA ALA A 74 3.45 1.04 -16.11
C ALA A 74 3.61 2.54 -15.82
N ALA A 75 4.76 2.91 -15.27
CA ALA A 75 5.08 4.31 -14.98
C ALA A 75 5.61 5.08 -16.20
N GLY A 76 5.76 4.42 -17.33
CA GLY A 76 6.26 5.04 -18.55
C GLY A 76 7.76 5.23 -18.57
N GLY A 77 8.50 4.49 -17.75
CA GLY A 77 9.95 4.61 -17.61
C GLY A 77 10.69 3.33 -17.98
N ALA A 78 11.98 3.33 -17.72
CA ALA A 78 12.87 2.23 -18.11
C ALA A 78 13.45 1.49 -16.90
N VAL A 79 13.83 2.19 -15.85
CA VAL A 79 14.59 1.63 -14.72
C VAL A 79 13.81 1.82 -13.42
N CYS A 80 13.50 0.70 -12.78
CA CYS A 80 12.86 0.67 -11.46
C CYS A 80 13.93 0.29 -10.44
N SER A 81 14.05 1.07 -9.37
CA SER A 81 15.03 0.85 -8.32
C SER A 81 14.41 1.03 -6.94
N ARG A 82 15.02 0.44 -5.93
CA ARG A 82 14.59 0.60 -4.55
C ARG A 82 14.91 1.99 -4.04
N VAL A 83 14.13 2.47 -3.10
CA VAL A 83 14.42 3.67 -2.34
C VAL A 83 14.64 3.30 -0.88
N ASP A 84 15.43 4.10 -0.18
CA ASP A 84 15.73 3.83 1.23
C ASP A 84 14.58 4.29 2.15
N ALA A 85 14.65 3.87 3.40
CA ALA A 85 13.61 4.18 4.39
C ALA A 85 13.47 5.69 4.63
N ASP A 86 14.58 6.43 4.58
CA ASP A 86 14.54 7.89 4.77
C ASP A 86 13.79 8.58 3.63
N THR A 87 13.99 8.13 2.39
CA THR A 87 13.27 8.65 1.23
C THR A 87 11.77 8.35 1.31
N VAL A 88 11.41 7.13 1.73
CA VAL A 88 10.00 6.77 1.94
C VAL A 88 9.37 7.71 2.94
N ARG A 89 10.01 7.92 4.08
CA ARG A 89 9.49 8.77 5.15
C ARG A 89 9.40 10.24 4.72
N SER A 90 10.43 10.76 4.05
CA SER A 90 10.45 12.17 3.64
C SER A 90 9.44 12.47 2.54
N THR A 91 9.18 11.51 1.66
CA THR A 91 8.22 11.67 0.55
C THR A 91 6.77 11.50 1.01
N THR A 92 6.50 10.46 1.78
CA THR A 92 5.13 10.10 2.16
C THR A 92 4.70 10.61 3.52
N GLY A 93 5.65 10.84 4.42
CA GLY A 93 5.36 11.18 5.81
C GLY A 93 5.12 9.95 6.68
N PHE A 94 5.30 8.75 6.15
CA PHE A 94 5.06 7.49 6.85
C PHE A 94 6.24 6.54 6.68
N PRO A 95 6.43 5.60 7.65
CA PRO A 95 7.53 4.65 7.56
C PRO A 95 7.30 3.60 6.49
N ILE A 96 8.39 2.99 6.04
CA ILE A 96 8.36 1.88 5.09
C ILE A 96 7.43 0.77 5.63
N GLY A 97 6.60 0.22 4.76
CA GLY A 97 5.61 -0.79 5.15
C GLY A 97 4.36 -0.23 5.84
N GLY A 98 4.37 1.04 6.24
CA GLY A 98 3.25 1.69 6.93
C GLY A 98 2.52 2.73 6.11
N VAL A 99 2.84 2.88 4.83
CA VAL A 99 2.29 3.94 3.97
C VAL A 99 0.82 3.64 3.65
N PRO A 100 -0.11 4.48 4.12
CA PRO A 100 -1.53 4.29 3.85
C PRO A 100 -1.88 4.72 2.42
N PRO A 101 -3.11 4.43 1.95
CA PRO A 101 -3.51 4.80 0.59
C PRO A 101 -3.86 6.27 0.40
N PHE A 102 -3.71 7.09 1.42
CA PHE A 102 -4.03 8.53 1.38
C PHE A 102 -3.25 9.29 2.47
N GLY A 103 -3.31 10.61 2.44
CA GLY A 103 -2.69 11.44 3.47
C GLY A 103 -1.18 11.60 3.35
N HIS A 104 -0.64 11.36 2.17
CA HIS A 104 0.80 11.51 1.90
C HIS A 104 1.21 12.99 1.92
N ASP A 105 2.42 13.26 2.40
CA ASP A 105 2.97 14.62 2.42
C ASP A 105 3.22 15.16 1.02
N THR A 106 3.56 14.29 0.09
CA THR A 106 3.80 14.64 -1.32
C THR A 106 2.95 13.72 -2.20
N ASP A 107 2.37 14.27 -3.25
CA ASP A 107 1.63 13.47 -4.21
C ASP A 107 2.60 12.54 -4.95
N VAL A 108 2.27 11.25 -4.98
CA VAL A 108 3.02 10.24 -5.72
C VAL A 108 2.06 9.49 -6.62
N ARG A 109 2.58 9.03 -7.77
CA ARG A 109 1.77 8.16 -8.63
C ARG A 109 1.62 6.80 -7.97
N VAL A 110 0.42 6.24 -8.07
CA VAL A 110 0.06 4.97 -7.43
C VAL A 110 -0.37 3.97 -8.48
N PHE A 111 0.12 2.74 -8.35
CA PHE A 111 -0.26 1.61 -9.19
C PHE A 111 -0.82 0.51 -8.31
N VAL A 112 -1.90 -0.13 -8.75
CA VAL A 112 -2.64 -1.10 -7.96
C VAL A 112 -2.69 -2.44 -8.68
N ASP A 113 -2.28 -3.49 -7.99
CA ASP A 113 -2.35 -4.86 -8.46
C ASP A 113 -3.81 -5.24 -8.74
N PRO A 114 -4.13 -5.69 -9.98
CA PRO A 114 -5.49 -6.09 -10.31
C PRO A 114 -6.07 -7.20 -9.42
N ASP A 115 -5.22 -8.06 -8.88
CA ASP A 115 -5.68 -9.16 -8.03
C ASP A 115 -6.32 -8.67 -6.73
N LEU A 116 -5.99 -7.44 -6.29
CA LEU A 116 -6.67 -6.83 -5.14
C LEU A 116 -8.14 -6.56 -5.43
N MET A 117 -8.49 -6.33 -6.69
CA MET A 117 -9.87 -6.01 -7.09
C MET A 117 -10.81 -7.22 -7.04
N ALA A 118 -10.28 -8.43 -6.89
CA ALA A 118 -11.07 -9.66 -6.82
C ALA A 118 -11.72 -9.90 -5.46
N HIS A 119 -11.38 -9.10 -4.45
CA HIS A 119 -11.87 -9.27 -3.08
C HIS A 119 -12.92 -8.23 -2.74
N ASP A 120 -13.81 -8.58 -1.79
CA ASP A 120 -14.81 -7.63 -1.28
C ASP A 120 -14.16 -6.60 -0.36
N ILE A 121 -13.17 -7.03 0.42
CA ILE A 121 -12.46 -6.20 1.40
C ILE A 121 -10.97 -6.49 1.30
N VAL A 122 -10.16 -5.45 1.41
CA VAL A 122 -8.70 -5.55 1.52
C VAL A 122 -8.22 -4.79 2.76
N TRP A 123 -7.00 -5.10 3.21
CA TRP A 123 -6.44 -4.56 4.44
C TRP A 123 -5.17 -3.77 4.13
N ALA A 124 -5.21 -2.47 4.37
CA ALA A 124 -4.12 -1.55 4.05
C ALA A 124 -3.45 -1.04 5.32
N ALA A 125 -2.21 -0.58 5.19
CA ALA A 125 -1.46 -0.02 6.31
C ALA A 125 -2.13 1.26 6.83
N ALA A 126 -2.13 1.40 8.15
CA ALA A 126 -2.74 2.53 8.85
C ALA A 126 -1.68 3.45 9.48
N GLY A 127 -0.56 3.67 8.80
CA GLY A 127 0.49 4.58 9.24
C GLY A 127 1.68 3.90 9.91
N THR A 128 1.55 2.65 10.28
CA THR A 128 2.63 1.78 10.73
C THR A 128 2.44 0.42 10.08
N TRP A 129 3.49 -0.40 10.05
CA TRP A 129 3.37 -1.75 9.50
C TRP A 129 2.67 -2.73 10.45
N HIS A 130 2.40 -2.32 11.69
CA HIS A 130 1.68 -3.11 12.69
C HIS A 130 0.19 -2.84 12.73
N ASP A 131 -0.25 -1.74 12.14
CA ASP A 131 -1.64 -1.30 12.19
C ASP A 131 -2.22 -1.29 10.79
N VAL A 132 -3.38 -1.92 10.64
CA VAL A 132 -4.06 -2.02 9.35
C VAL A 132 -5.53 -1.69 9.50
N PHE A 133 -6.17 -1.33 8.41
CA PHE A 133 -7.60 -1.10 8.37
C PHE A 133 -8.18 -1.66 7.08
N SER A 134 -9.47 -1.97 7.13
CA SER A 134 -10.17 -2.52 5.97
C SER A 134 -10.82 -1.43 5.14
N LEU A 135 -10.85 -1.66 3.83
CA LEU A 135 -11.60 -0.84 2.89
C LEU A 135 -11.91 -1.72 1.67
N THR A 136 -12.82 -1.25 0.82
CA THR A 136 -13.07 -1.97 -0.42
C THR A 136 -11.95 -1.69 -1.42
N PRO A 137 -11.70 -2.60 -2.38
CA PRO A 137 -10.74 -2.33 -3.44
C PRO A 137 -11.08 -1.07 -4.24
N GLU A 138 -12.36 -0.80 -4.46
CA GLU A 138 -12.81 0.41 -5.14
C GLU A 138 -12.44 1.67 -4.37
N GLN A 139 -12.61 1.65 -3.03
CA GLN A 139 -12.17 2.75 -2.18
C GLN A 139 -10.66 2.93 -2.24
N LEU A 140 -9.90 1.82 -2.24
CA LEU A 140 -8.44 1.86 -2.35
C LEU A 140 -7.99 2.62 -3.60
N VAL A 141 -8.59 2.30 -4.74
CA VAL A 141 -8.28 2.96 -6.03
C VAL A 141 -8.70 4.42 -5.99
N GLU A 142 -9.90 4.70 -5.51
CA GLU A 142 -10.44 6.07 -5.48
C GLU A 142 -9.61 7.00 -4.60
N VAL A 143 -9.35 6.59 -3.36
CA VAL A 143 -8.65 7.48 -2.40
C VAL A 143 -7.16 7.63 -2.70
N SER A 144 -6.55 6.64 -3.34
CA SER A 144 -5.13 6.68 -3.69
C SER A 144 -4.88 7.35 -5.03
N GLY A 145 -5.90 7.50 -5.86
CA GLY A 145 -5.73 7.94 -7.25
C GLY A 145 -5.01 6.91 -8.09
N GLY A 146 -5.03 5.64 -7.68
CA GLY A 146 -4.24 4.59 -8.28
C GLY A 146 -4.72 4.14 -9.65
N THR A 147 -3.78 3.66 -10.45
CA THR A 147 -4.05 3.03 -11.73
C THR A 147 -3.98 1.52 -11.54
N VAL A 148 -5.06 0.83 -11.88
CA VAL A 148 -5.09 -0.65 -11.83
C VAL A 148 -4.40 -1.17 -13.08
N ILE A 149 -3.28 -1.84 -12.90
CA ILE A 149 -2.47 -2.34 -14.00
C ILE A 149 -1.62 -3.52 -13.51
N GLU A 150 -1.36 -4.48 -14.40
CA GLU A 150 -0.56 -5.66 -14.06
C GLU A 150 0.87 -5.26 -13.70
N ILE A 151 1.26 -5.53 -12.46
CA ILE A 151 2.59 -5.23 -11.91
C ILE A 151 3.16 -6.42 -11.13
N GLY A 152 2.48 -7.54 -11.14
CA GLY A 152 2.93 -8.73 -10.41
C GLY A 152 3.75 -9.67 -11.27
N ARG A 153 4.60 -10.47 -10.63
CA ARG A 153 5.35 -11.53 -11.31
C ARG A 153 4.40 -12.61 -11.80
N SER A 154 4.68 -13.08 -12.97
CA SER A 154 3.94 -14.20 -13.58
C SER A 154 4.35 -15.52 -12.98
#